data_f16d9b350d193d14594062d366333518
#
_entry.id   f16d9b350d193d14594062d366333518
#
_cell.length_a   1.000
_cell.length_b   1.000
_cell.length_c   1.000
_cell.angle_alpha   90.00
_cell.angle_beta   90.00
_cell.angle_gamma   90.00
#
_symmetry.space_group_name_H-M   'P 1'
#
loop_
_entity.id
_entity.type
_entity.pdbx_description
1 polymer ?
#
loop_
_entity_poly.entity_id
_entity_poly.type
_entity_poly.pdbx_seq_one_letter_code
_entity_poly.pdbx_strand_id
1 'polypeptide(L)'
;TGVSLTTVAGTFTTGAGSAITNAASTDFYVSGGSGAVTYAGTIVNTAGRSVWVLNRTSGSVTFSGAITDTSPGQGIRLENNTGATLAFSGGLTLSTASNPAFTATGGGTVTVTGASNTATTTTGTAVTISNTTIGAAGLTFRSLSSNGAVNGILLNNTGATAGLTVTGTGSAGSGGTIQNSTGIGVSLTSARDVSLAYLNLTGNADDGLNAASVTNLTLNQMTLTNNGNGPTAEGIDPDNVRGAPTPTNVTVTAPAH
;
A
#
# COMPACT_ATOMS: atom_id res chain seq x y z
N THR A 1 8.43 7.95 -21.18
CA THR A 1 8.67 8.47 -19.84
C THR A 1 8.39 9.97 -19.82
N GLY A 2 7.66 10.47 -18.84
CA GLY A 2 7.39 11.90 -18.66
C GLY A 2 8.61 12.62 -18.10
N VAL A 3 9.03 12.26 -16.88
CA VAL A 3 10.29 12.70 -16.27
C VAL A 3 11.18 11.49 -16.05
N SER A 4 12.46 11.59 -16.40
CA SER A 4 13.45 10.54 -16.19
C SER A 4 14.70 11.14 -15.54
N LEU A 5 14.97 10.74 -14.31
CA LEU A 5 16.09 11.19 -13.51
C LEU A 5 17.01 10.01 -13.19
N THR A 6 18.25 10.07 -13.63
CA THR A 6 19.25 9.03 -13.39
C THR A 6 20.41 9.61 -12.61
N THR A 7 20.79 8.96 -11.50
CA THR A 7 21.94 9.33 -10.66
C THR A 7 21.95 10.80 -10.20
N VAL A 8 20.81 11.34 -9.82
CA VAL A 8 20.71 12.71 -9.28
C VAL A 8 21.54 12.82 -8.01
N ALA A 9 22.56 13.67 -8.02
CA ALA A 9 23.42 13.95 -6.87
C ALA A 9 23.06 15.28 -6.16
N GLY A 10 22.53 16.23 -6.90
CA GLY A 10 22.05 17.52 -6.40
C GLY A 10 20.55 17.51 -6.11
N THR A 11 19.91 18.67 -6.23
CA THR A 11 18.49 18.85 -5.99
C THR A 11 17.73 19.01 -7.30
N PHE A 12 16.64 18.25 -7.46
CA PHE A 12 15.62 18.45 -8.50
C PHE A 12 14.33 18.86 -7.82
N THR A 13 13.75 19.99 -8.23
CA THR A 13 12.49 20.48 -7.67
C THR A 13 11.60 21.06 -8.77
N THR A 14 10.30 20.76 -8.71
CA THR A 14 9.28 21.38 -9.57
C THR A 14 8.27 22.14 -8.73
N GLY A 15 7.61 23.13 -9.35
CA GLY A 15 6.50 23.85 -8.74
C GLY A 15 5.16 23.06 -8.82
N ALA A 16 4.20 23.47 -8.00
CA ALA A 16 2.87 22.85 -7.94
C ALA A 16 2.06 22.96 -9.24
N GLY A 17 2.39 23.92 -10.11
CA GLY A 17 1.76 24.06 -11.44
C GLY A 17 2.26 23.06 -12.49
N SER A 18 3.23 22.20 -12.15
CA SER A 18 3.71 21.15 -13.05
C SER A 18 2.67 20.04 -13.19
N ALA A 19 2.60 19.42 -14.36
CA ALA A 19 1.72 18.27 -14.60
C ALA A 19 2.40 17.25 -15.53
N ILE A 20 2.18 15.98 -15.27
CA ILE A 20 2.51 14.89 -16.17
C ILE A 20 1.21 14.15 -16.47
N THR A 21 0.93 13.92 -17.75
CA THR A 21 -0.28 13.24 -18.17
C THR A 21 0.06 12.16 -19.20
N ASN A 22 -0.24 10.91 -18.86
CA ASN A 22 -0.21 9.75 -19.74
C ASN A 22 1.11 9.59 -20.53
N ALA A 23 2.25 9.62 -19.86
CA ALA A 23 3.49 9.23 -20.54
C ALA A 23 3.44 7.74 -20.92
N ALA A 24 3.85 7.43 -22.12
CA ALA A 24 3.65 6.12 -22.73
C ALA A 24 4.24 4.90 -21.96
N SER A 25 5.17 5.11 -21.05
CA SER A 25 5.80 4.05 -20.25
C SER A 25 5.71 4.32 -18.77
N THR A 26 6.44 5.33 -18.28
CA THR A 26 6.43 5.74 -16.86
C THR A 26 6.30 7.26 -16.81
N ASP A 27 5.40 7.75 -15.98
CA ASP A 27 5.24 9.21 -15.83
C ASP A 27 6.44 9.80 -15.10
N PHE A 28 6.78 9.30 -13.93
CA PHE A 28 7.93 9.78 -13.16
C PHE A 28 8.89 8.63 -12.79
N TYR A 29 10.08 8.69 -13.36
CA TYR A 29 11.11 7.67 -13.17
C TYR A 29 12.34 8.27 -12.46
N VAL A 30 12.80 7.61 -11.40
CA VAL A 30 14.05 7.96 -10.68
C VAL A 30 14.87 6.71 -10.48
N SER A 31 16.13 6.71 -10.93
CA SER A 31 17.06 5.61 -10.74
C SER A 31 18.38 6.06 -10.16
N GLY A 32 18.79 5.43 -9.07
CA GLY A 32 20.07 5.69 -8.42
C GLY A 32 20.19 7.10 -7.85
N GLY A 33 21.44 7.49 -7.52
CA GLY A 33 21.77 8.79 -6.98
C GLY A 33 21.41 8.98 -5.50
N SER A 34 21.81 10.14 -4.96
CA SER A 34 21.72 10.46 -3.53
C SER A 34 21.12 11.84 -3.24
N GLY A 35 20.80 12.60 -4.28
CA GLY A 35 20.26 13.96 -4.14
C GLY A 35 18.79 13.99 -3.75
N ALA A 36 18.27 15.16 -3.46
CA ALA A 36 16.86 15.38 -3.16
C ALA A 36 16.04 15.55 -4.46
N VAL A 37 14.94 14.85 -4.56
CA VAL A 37 13.98 14.98 -5.67
C VAL A 37 12.63 15.38 -5.09
N THR A 38 12.09 16.52 -5.50
CA THR A 38 10.76 16.99 -5.10
C THR A 38 9.92 17.27 -6.35
N TYR A 39 8.83 16.55 -6.48
CA TYR A 39 7.83 16.78 -7.51
C TYR A 39 6.53 17.24 -6.86
N ALA A 40 6.20 18.52 -7.04
CA ALA A 40 5.03 19.14 -6.43
C ALA A 40 3.81 19.18 -7.39
N GLY A 41 4.00 18.81 -8.65
CA GLY A 41 2.96 18.78 -9.66
C GLY A 41 2.06 17.56 -9.59
N THR A 42 1.03 17.54 -10.42
CA THR A 42 0.12 16.40 -10.54
C THR A 42 0.64 15.34 -11.52
N ILE A 43 0.31 14.07 -11.25
CA ILE A 43 0.52 12.96 -12.18
C ILE A 43 -0.84 12.34 -12.47
N VAL A 44 -1.18 12.22 -13.74
CA VAL A 44 -2.41 11.55 -14.20
C VAL A 44 -2.03 10.47 -15.21
N ASN A 45 -2.32 9.23 -14.89
CA ASN A 45 -1.96 8.06 -15.69
C ASN A 45 -3.19 7.20 -16.01
N THR A 46 -3.20 6.59 -17.19
CA THR A 46 -4.29 5.70 -17.63
C THR A 46 -3.81 4.33 -18.13
N ALA A 47 -2.51 4.13 -18.34
CA ALA A 47 -2.00 2.89 -18.92
C ALA A 47 -0.58 2.51 -18.49
N GLY A 48 0.32 3.48 -18.37
CA GLY A 48 1.71 3.27 -17.97
C GLY A 48 1.87 3.14 -16.45
N ARG A 49 3.09 3.30 -15.99
CA ARG A 49 3.41 3.38 -14.56
C ARG A 49 3.43 4.83 -14.11
N SER A 50 2.70 5.14 -13.04
CA SER A 50 2.67 6.51 -12.51
C SER A 50 4.04 6.90 -11.93
N VAL A 51 4.62 6.05 -11.07
CA VAL A 51 5.91 6.34 -10.42
C VAL A 51 6.76 5.07 -10.35
N TRP A 52 8.03 5.22 -10.70
CA TRP A 52 9.04 4.19 -10.46
C TRP A 52 10.31 4.81 -9.88
N VAL A 53 10.61 4.44 -8.64
CA VAL A 53 11.84 4.87 -7.94
C VAL A 53 12.64 3.62 -7.57
N LEU A 54 13.90 3.56 -8.01
CA LEU A 54 14.71 2.36 -7.75
C LEU A 54 16.18 2.68 -7.49
N ASN A 55 16.80 1.77 -6.71
CA ASN A 55 18.25 1.74 -6.46
C ASN A 55 18.79 3.05 -5.87
N ARG A 56 18.00 3.76 -5.07
CA ARG A 56 18.45 4.95 -4.36
C ARG A 56 19.28 4.52 -3.15
N THR A 57 20.44 5.12 -2.99
CA THR A 57 21.36 4.80 -1.88
C THR A 57 21.28 5.79 -0.73
N SER A 58 20.69 6.96 -0.94
CA SER A 58 20.39 7.97 0.08
C SER A 58 19.49 9.08 -0.47
N GLY A 59 19.30 10.16 0.29
CA GLY A 59 18.52 11.32 -0.08
C GLY A 59 17.00 11.09 0.03
N SER A 60 16.24 11.95 -0.62
CA SER A 60 14.78 11.92 -0.56
C SER A 60 14.13 11.98 -1.94
N VAL A 61 12.96 11.35 -2.05
CA VAL A 61 12.05 11.55 -3.20
C VAL A 61 10.68 11.89 -2.63
N THR A 62 10.17 13.09 -2.92
CA THR A 62 8.92 13.60 -2.38
C THR A 62 7.94 13.95 -3.49
N PHE A 63 6.75 13.40 -3.40
CA PHE A 63 5.60 13.73 -4.24
C PHE A 63 4.58 14.47 -3.39
N SER A 64 4.45 15.78 -3.58
CA SER A 64 3.49 16.62 -2.86
C SER A 64 2.26 17.02 -3.68
N GLY A 65 2.26 16.76 -4.98
CA GLY A 65 1.06 16.83 -5.81
C GLY A 65 0.30 15.51 -5.86
N ALA A 66 -0.96 15.58 -6.27
CA ALA A 66 -1.82 14.41 -6.37
C ALA A 66 -1.36 13.46 -7.49
N ILE A 67 -1.46 12.16 -7.23
CA ILE A 67 -1.20 11.10 -8.22
C ILE A 67 -2.50 10.33 -8.44
N THR A 68 -2.98 10.35 -9.68
CA THR A 68 -4.15 9.61 -10.12
C THR A 68 -3.75 8.60 -11.18
N ASP A 69 -3.98 7.33 -10.89
CA ASP A 69 -3.74 6.23 -11.82
C ASP A 69 -5.07 5.51 -12.06
N THR A 70 -5.52 5.45 -13.30
CA THR A 70 -6.78 4.82 -13.67
C THR A 70 -6.53 3.55 -14.49
N SER A 71 -7.36 2.53 -14.28
CA SER A 71 -7.23 1.22 -14.92
C SER A 71 -7.10 1.34 -16.47
N PRO A 72 -6.14 0.65 -17.09
CA PRO A 72 -5.27 -0.42 -16.55
C PRO A 72 -3.87 0.04 -16.10
N GLY A 73 -3.72 1.17 -15.47
CA GLY A 73 -2.44 1.71 -15.00
C GLY A 73 -1.60 0.71 -14.18
N GLN A 74 -0.32 1.04 -13.98
CA GLN A 74 0.64 0.13 -13.33
C GLN A 74 1.06 0.60 -11.94
N GLY A 75 0.44 1.64 -11.40
CA GLY A 75 0.62 2.11 -10.04
C GLY A 75 2.00 2.69 -9.74
N ILE A 76 2.36 2.60 -8.46
CA ILE A 76 3.60 3.10 -7.88
C ILE A 76 4.50 1.92 -7.52
N ARG A 77 5.77 1.96 -7.95
CA ARG A 77 6.77 0.94 -7.69
C ARG A 77 8.04 1.56 -7.11
N LEU A 78 8.43 1.11 -5.93
CA LEU A 78 9.61 1.55 -5.19
C LEU A 78 10.48 0.33 -4.91
N GLU A 79 11.72 0.30 -5.39
CA GLU A 79 12.56 -0.89 -5.32
C GLU A 79 14.00 -0.57 -4.92
N ASN A 80 14.52 -1.33 -3.95
CA ASN A 80 15.93 -1.30 -3.57
C ASN A 80 16.44 0.12 -3.20
N ASN A 81 15.63 0.88 -2.49
CA ASN A 81 15.94 2.27 -2.12
C ASN A 81 16.58 2.35 -0.72
N THR A 82 17.61 1.56 -0.47
CA THR A 82 18.14 1.18 0.85
C THR A 82 18.50 2.34 1.78
N GLY A 83 18.86 3.52 1.27
CA GLY A 83 19.21 4.68 2.10
C GLY A 83 18.28 5.88 1.89
N ALA A 84 17.25 5.76 1.08
CA ALA A 84 16.40 6.89 0.72
C ALA A 84 15.11 6.97 1.54
N THR A 85 14.58 8.18 1.65
CA THR A 85 13.23 8.44 2.15
C THR A 85 12.31 8.81 1.00
N LEU A 86 11.15 8.14 0.92
CA LEU A 86 10.17 8.26 -0.14
C LEU A 86 8.85 8.73 0.48
N ALA A 87 8.37 9.91 0.09
CA ALA A 87 7.21 10.54 0.72
C ALA A 87 6.13 10.90 -0.31
N PHE A 88 4.89 10.53 -0.01
CA PHE A 88 3.70 10.84 -0.81
C PHE A 88 2.73 11.63 0.08
N SER A 89 2.63 12.94 -0.11
CA SER A 89 1.78 13.82 0.70
C SER A 89 0.64 14.48 -0.07
N GLY A 90 0.64 14.39 -1.39
CA GLY A 90 -0.33 15.08 -2.24
C GLY A 90 -1.65 14.34 -2.48
N GLY A 91 -1.78 13.12 -1.99
CA GLY A 91 -2.93 12.25 -2.23
C GLY A 91 -2.72 11.25 -3.36
N LEU A 92 -3.24 10.04 -3.15
CA LEU A 92 -3.15 8.92 -4.09
C LEU A 92 -4.56 8.43 -4.46
N THR A 93 -4.87 8.37 -5.74
CA THR A 93 -6.04 7.67 -6.26
C THR A 93 -5.56 6.64 -7.27
N LEU A 94 -5.37 5.39 -6.82
CA LEU A 94 -4.79 4.34 -7.64
C LEU A 94 -5.85 3.31 -8.01
N SER A 95 -6.04 3.09 -9.31
CA SER A 95 -6.92 2.04 -9.86
C SER A 95 -6.19 1.31 -10.97
N THR A 96 -5.67 0.10 -10.71
CA THR A 96 -4.64 -0.53 -11.56
C THR A 96 -5.03 -1.89 -12.16
N ALA A 97 -6.27 -2.35 -11.97
CA ALA A 97 -6.74 -3.65 -12.46
C ALA A 97 -5.84 -4.82 -12.01
N SER A 98 -5.18 -5.51 -12.94
CA SER A 98 -4.32 -6.66 -12.65
C SER A 98 -2.92 -6.30 -12.15
N ASN A 99 -2.54 -5.04 -12.18
CA ASN A 99 -1.25 -4.60 -11.68
C ASN A 99 -1.33 -4.24 -10.19
N PRO A 100 -0.26 -4.43 -9.39
CA PRO A 100 -0.21 -3.89 -8.04
C PRO A 100 -0.34 -2.37 -8.02
N ALA A 101 -1.11 -1.83 -7.06
CA ALA A 101 -1.34 -0.39 -7.02
C ALA A 101 -0.19 0.37 -6.33
N PHE A 102 0.24 -0.09 -5.15
CA PHE A 102 1.35 0.51 -4.41
C PHE A 102 2.31 -0.57 -3.92
N THR A 103 3.55 -0.53 -4.39
CA THR A 103 4.58 -1.50 -4.03
C THR A 103 5.85 -0.80 -3.55
N ALA A 104 6.36 -1.19 -2.38
CA ALA A 104 7.65 -0.76 -1.87
C ALA A 104 8.43 -1.97 -1.33
N THR A 105 9.58 -2.26 -1.94
CA THR A 105 10.36 -3.46 -1.63
C THR A 105 11.87 -3.19 -1.62
N GLY A 106 12.60 -3.96 -0.81
CA GLY A 106 14.07 -3.99 -0.87
C GLY A 106 14.76 -2.79 -0.23
N GLY A 107 14.14 -2.16 0.77
CA GLY A 107 14.77 -1.15 1.60
C GLY A 107 14.29 0.28 1.38
N GLY A 108 14.84 1.18 2.18
CA GLY A 108 14.43 2.58 2.27
C GLY A 108 13.33 2.81 3.30
N THR A 109 12.89 4.05 3.38
CA THR A 109 11.80 4.47 4.26
C THR A 109 10.68 5.08 3.43
N VAL A 110 9.44 4.62 3.60
CA VAL A 110 8.29 5.11 2.83
C VAL A 110 7.22 5.69 3.75
N THR A 111 6.59 6.79 3.32
CA THR A 111 5.41 7.39 3.99
C THR A 111 4.34 7.78 2.97
N VAL A 112 3.07 7.62 3.36
CA VAL A 112 1.90 8.06 2.60
C VAL A 112 0.99 8.82 3.55
N THR A 113 0.92 10.14 3.42
CA THR A 113 0.23 11.03 4.36
C THR A 113 -0.84 11.91 3.72
N GLY A 114 -1.02 11.83 2.40
CA GLY A 114 -2.06 12.59 1.69
C GLY A 114 -3.47 12.28 2.21
N ALA A 115 -4.35 13.24 2.14
CA ALA A 115 -5.75 13.04 2.50
C ALA A 115 -6.44 12.11 1.48
N SER A 116 -7.28 11.21 1.98
CA SER A 116 -8.15 10.36 1.14
C SER A 116 -7.43 9.43 0.16
N ASN A 117 -6.26 8.93 0.50
CA ASN A 117 -5.55 7.95 -0.33
C ASN A 117 -6.39 6.68 -0.56
N THR A 118 -6.47 6.23 -1.80
CA THR A 118 -7.20 5.01 -2.18
C THR A 118 -6.36 4.14 -3.12
N ALA A 119 -6.47 2.83 -2.97
CA ALA A 119 -5.92 1.87 -3.93
C ALA A 119 -6.96 0.78 -4.22
N THR A 120 -7.29 0.62 -5.49
CA THR A 120 -8.26 -0.37 -5.97
C THR A 120 -7.64 -1.19 -7.10
N THR A 121 -7.68 -2.51 -6.93
CA THR A 121 -7.18 -3.47 -7.92
C THR A 121 -8.24 -4.53 -8.19
N THR A 122 -8.06 -5.26 -9.25
CA THR A 122 -8.70 -6.57 -9.44
C THR A 122 -7.72 -7.65 -8.97
N THR A 123 -7.02 -8.31 -9.83
CA THR A 123 -6.07 -9.38 -9.48
C THR A 123 -4.70 -8.89 -9.00
N GLY A 124 -4.45 -7.59 -9.01
CA GLY A 124 -3.25 -6.98 -8.41
C GLY A 124 -3.39 -6.83 -6.89
N THR A 125 -2.28 -6.83 -6.17
CA THR A 125 -2.23 -6.50 -4.74
C THR A 125 -2.43 -4.99 -4.55
N ALA A 126 -3.31 -4.58 -3.63
CA ALA A 126 -3.57 -3.16 -3.39
C ALA A 126 -2.35 -2.45 -2.76
N VAL A 127 -1.74 -3.06 -1.73
CA VAL A 127 -0.53 -2.54 -1.08
C VAL A 127 0.43 -3.69 -0.77
N THR A 128 1.68 -3.53 -1.20
CA THR A 128 2.80 -4.42 -0.83
C THR A 128 3.92 -3.59 -0.21
N ILE A 129 4.28 -3.88 1.03
CA ILE A 129 5.48 -3.35 1.69
C ILE A 129 6.31 -4.55 2.16
N SER A 130 7.50 -4.72 1.61
CA SER A 130 8.36 -5.85 1.98
C SER A 130 9.82 -5.42 2.12
N ASN A 131 10.44 -5.76 3.24
CA ASN A 131 11.81 -5.36 3.56
C ASN A 131 12.04 -3.84 3.38
N THR A 132 11.05 -3.04 3.74
CA THR A 132 11.04 -1.58 3.56
C THR A 132 10.43 -0.94 4.81
N THR A 133 11.10 0.02 5.39
CA THR A 133 10.64 0.67 6.63
C THR A 133 9.47 1.60 6.34
N ILE A 134 8.38 1.46 7.10
CA ILE A 134 7.34 2.48 7.16
C ILE A 134 7.83 3.59 8.09
N GLY A 135 7.98 4.81 7.55
CA GLY A 135 8.48 5.96 8.30
C GLY A 135 7.49 6.46 9.36
N ALA A 136 7.96 7.33 10.26
CA ALA A 136 7.21 7.76 11.45
C ALA A 136 5.83 8.39 11.15
N ALA A 137 5.63 8.95 9.96
CA ALA A 137 4.34 9.49 9.53
C ALA A 137 3.35 8.40 9.06
N GLY A 138 3.78 7.15 8.97
CA GLY A 138 2.95 6.01 8.61
C GLY A 138 2.56 5.92 7.12
N LEU A 139 1.79 4.89 6.82
CA LEU A 139 1.04 4.77 5.57
C LEU A 139 -0.45 4.88 5.87
N THR A 140 -1.08 5.94 5.42
CA THR A 140 -2.51 6.16 5.65
C THR A 140 -3.28 6.05 4.33
N PHE A 141 -4.25 5.13 4.30
CA PHE A 141 -5.21 4.99 3.21
C PHE A 141 -6.63 5.11 3.75
N ARG A 142 -7.49 5.79 3.02
CA ARG A 142 -8.92 5.79 3.30
C ARG A 142 -9.53 4.43 2.95
N SER A 143 -9.17 3.88 1.80
CA SER A 143 -9.67 2.57 1.39
C SER A 143 -8.66 1.76 0.57
N LEU A 144 -8.67 0.45 0.78
CA LEU A 144 -7.90 -0.53 0.03
C LEU A 144 -8.84 -1.62 -0.49
N SER A 145 -8.84 -1.87 -1.79
CA SER A 145 -9.70 -2.89 -2.41
C SER A 145 -8.92 -3.76 -3.40
N SER A 146 -9.23 -5.04 -3.38
CA SER A 146 -8.65 -6.04 -4.29
C SER A 146 -9.65 -7.18 -4.51
N ASN A 147 -9.69 -7.73 -5.73
CA ASN A 147 -10.60 -8.83 -6.07
C ASN A 147 -9.87 -9.89 -6.91
N GLY A 148 -9.39 -10.93 -6.28
CA GLY A 148 -8.70 -12.06 -6.95
C GLY A 148 -7.18 -11.96 -6.95
N ALA A 149 -6.56 -11.10 -6.15
CA ALA A 149 -5.11 -11.07 -5.95
C ALA A 149 -4.61 -12.35 -5.24
N VAL A 150 -3.30 -12.60 -5.27
CA VAL A 150 -2.72 -13.62 -4.40
C VAL A 150 -2.91 -13.22 -2.94
N ASN A 151 -2.49 -11.99 -2.59
CA ASN A 151 -2.84 -11.33 -1.34
C ASN A 151 -3.35 -9.92 -1.66
N GLY A 152 -4.42 -9.48 -1.00
CA GLY A 152 -4.95 -8.14 -1.22
C GLY A 152 -4.07 -7.06 -0.60
N ILE A 153 -3.56 -7.31 0.61
CA ILE A 153 -2.58 -6.48 1.34
C ILE A 153 -1.45 -7.38 1.83
N LEU A 154 -0.20 -6.97 1.59
CA LEU A 154 0.99 -7.69 2.04
C LEU A 154 1.94 -6.74 2.77
N LEU A 155 2.13 -6.96 4.07
CA LEU A 155 3.17 -6.32 4.87
C LEU A 155 4.15 -7.37 5.39
N ASN A 156 5.43 -7.23 5.05
CA ASN A 156 6.46 -8.16 5.49
C ASN A 156 7.74 -7.41 5.85
N ASN A 157 8.17 -7.50 7.12
CA ASN A 157 9.37 -6.83 7.61
C ASN A 157 9.35 -5.32 7.33
N THR A 158 8.41 -4.62 7.97
CA THR A 158 8.12 -3.20 7.71
C THR A 158 8.85 -2.23 8.62
N GLY A 159 9.84 -2.71 9.37
CA GLY A 159 10.61 -1.91 10.32
C GLY A 159 9.90 -1.71 11.66
N ALA A 160 10.48 -0.84 12.50
CA ALA A 160 10.08 -0.68 13.89
C ALA A 160 9.56 0.73 14.22
N THR A 161 9.13 1.50 13.22
CA THR A 161 8.82 2.93 13.43
C THR A 161 7.31 3.23 13.41
N ALA A 162 6.58 2.74 12.41
CA ALA A 162 5.14 2.95 12.24
C ALA A 162 4.54 1.85 11.34
N GLY A 163 3.26 1.93 11.06
CA GLY A 163 2.52 0.93 10.30
C GLY A 163 1.54 1.48 9.27
N LEU A 164 0.67 0.59 8.81
CA LEU A 164 -0.41 0.87 7.87
C LEU A 164 -1.68 1.22 8.65
N THR A 165 -2.31 2.32 8.26
CA THR A 165 -3.65 2.70 8.74
C THR A 165 -4.63 2.74 7.58
N VAL A 166 -5.72 1.97 7.70
CA VAL A 166 -6.91 2.08 6.85
C VAL A 166 -8.01 2.73 7.67
N THR A 167 -8.49 3.90 7.25
CA THR A 167 -9.38 4.75 8.08
C THR A 167 -10.87 4.54 7.79
N GLY A 168 -11.25 4.19 6.57
CA GLY A 168 -12.63 4.31 6.13
C GLY A 168 -13.19 5.72 6.20
N THR A 169 -14.50 5.83 6.19
CA THR A 169 -15.26 7.09 6.36
C THR A 169 -16.30 7.01 7.48
N GLY A 170 -16.27 5.97 8.30
CA GLY A 170 -17.23 5.73 9.39
C GLY A 170 -18.40 4.81 9.02
N SER A 171 -18.55 4.43 7.76
CA SER A 171 -19.58 3.49 7.31
C SER A 171 -18.98 2.10 7.09
N ALA A 172 -19.76 1.05 7.31
CA ALA A 172 -19.35 -0.32 7.03
C ALA A 172 -18.84 -0.48 5.58
N GLY A 173 -17.70 -1.15 5.39
CA GLY A 173 -17.08 -1.36 4.09
C GLY A 173 -16.39 -0.14 3.47
N SER A 174 -16.44 1.04 4.12
CA SER A 174 -15.81 2.25 3.58
C SER A 174 -14.28 2.22 3.60
N GLY A 175 -13.67 1.32 4.36
CA GLY A 175 -12.24 1.00 4.31
C GLY A 175 -11.84 0.18 3.08
N GLY A 176 -12.81 -0.27 2.28
CA GLY A 176 -12.64 -1.07 1.08
C GLY A 176 -13.01 -2.54 1.28
N THR A 177 -12.79 -3.33 0.24
CA THR A 177 -13.05 -4.77 0.24
C THR A 177 -11.89 -5.54 -0.35
N ILE A 178 -11.35 -6.48 0.40
CA ILE A 178 -10.40 -7.48 -0.06
C ILE A 178 -11.15 -8.78 -0.24
N GLN A 179 -11.23 -9.26 -1.47
CA GLN A 179 -12.07 -10.41 -1.76
C GLN A 179 -11.46 -11.37 -2.78
N ASN A 180 -11.88 -12.64 -2.68
CA ASN A 180 -11.51 -13.69 -3.61
C ASN A 180 -9.99 -13.82 -3.81
N SER A 181 -9.19 -13.49 -2.79
CA SER A 181 -7.75 -13.72 -2.87
C SER A 181 -7.49 -15.22 -3.04
N THR A 182 -6.53 -15.57 -3.89
CA THR A 182 -6.16 -16.99 -4.10
C THR A 182 -5.28 -17.53 -2.97
N GLY A 183 -4.85 -16.69 -2.07
CA GLY A 183 -4.20 -16.95 -0.80
C GLY A 183 -4.85 -16.12 0.31
N ILE A 184 -4.03 -15.49 1.16
CA ILE A 184 -4.48 -14.71 2.32
C ILE A 184 -5.01 -13.35 1.88
N GLY A 185 -6.15 -12.92 2.43
CA GLY A 185 -6.69 -11.59 2.15
C GLY A 185 -5.75 -10.48 2.59
N VAL A 186 -5.41 -10.44 3.88
CA VAL A 186 -4.46 -9.50 4.49
C VAL A 186 -3.35 -10.29 5.19
N SER A 187 -2.14 -10.24 4.66
CA SER A 187 -0.97 -10.93 5.20
C SER A 187 -0.03 -9.94 5.88
N LEU A 188 0.18 -10.12 7.18
CA LEU A 188 1.03 -9.30 8.03
C LEU A 188 2.12 -10.16 8.66
N THR A 189 3.38 -9.90 8.34
CA THR A 189 4.51 -10.61 8.93
C THR A 189 5.56 -9.60 9.42
N SER A 190 5.98 -9.71 10.67
CA SER A 190 6.98 -8.80 11.24
C SER A 190 6.63 -7.32 10.98
N ALA A 191 5.39 -6.96 11.27
CA ALA A 191 4.83 -5.61 11.10
C ALA A 191 4.45 -4.99 12.45
N ARG A 192 4.18 -3.69 12.47
CA ARG A 192 3.74 -3.02 13.69
C ARG A 192 2.77 -1.89 13.42
N ASP A 193 2.06 -1.47 14.48
CA ASP A 193 1.15 -0.33 14.49
C ASP A 193 0.18 -0.36 13.30
N VAL A 194 -0.38 -1.56 13.04
CA VAL A 194 -1.35 -1.76 11.94
C VAL A 194 -2.75 -1.50 12.46
N SER A 195 -3.45 -0.59 11.81
CA SER A 195 -4.83 -0.24 12.14
C SER A 195 -5.73 -0.38 10.91
N LEU A 196 -6.69 -1.31 10.97
CA LEU A 196 -7.62 -1.57 9.88
C LEU A 196 -9.04 -1.24 10.35
N ALA A 197 -9.68 -0.26 9.73
CA ALA A 197 -11.03 0.14 10.05
C ALA A 197 -11.97 0.05 8.85
N TYR A 198 -13.20 -0.43 9.10
CA TYR A 198 -14.29 -0.51 8.10
C TYR A 198 -13.94 -1.33 6.86
N LEU A 199 -13.00 -2.26 6.96
CA LEU A 199 -12.55 -3.11 5.86
C LEU A 199 -13.38 -4.40 5.84
N ASN A 200 -13.79 -4.82 4.64
CA ASN A 200 -14.42 -6.13 4.42
C ASN A 200 -13.39 -7.12 3.87
N LEU A 201 -13.35 -8.32 4.43
CA LEU A 201 -12.56 -9.45 3.92
C LEU A 201 -13.52 -10.57 3.58
N THR A 202 -13.59 -10.99 2.31
CA THR A 202 -14.61 -11.96 1.92
C THR A 202 -14.14 -12.95 0.85
N GLY A 203 -14.43 -14.23 1.07
CA GLY A 203 -14.18 -15.28 0.08
C GLY A 203 -12.71 -15.52 -0.24
N ASN A 204 -11.79 -15.14 0.64
CA ASN A 204 -10.36 -15.41 0.44
C ASN A 204 -10.10 -16.91 0.66
N ALA A 205 -9.26 -17.51 -0.21
CA ALA A 205 -9.09 -18.96 -0.26
C ALA A 205 -8.36 -19.52 0.98
N ASP A 206 -7.45 -18.76 1.51
CA ASP A 206 -6.76 -19.00 2.79
C ASP A 206 -7.33 -18.02 3.83
N ASP A 207 -6.57 -17.62 4.84
CA ASP A 207 -7.06 -16.74 5.90
C ASP A 207 -7.65 -15.42 5.37
N GLY A 208 -8.65 -14.90 6.04
CA GLY A 208 -9.09 -13.54 5.82
C GLY A 208 -7.99 -12.56 6.22
N LEU A 209 -7.45 -12.73 7.42
CA LEU A 209 -6.31 -11.97 7.96
C LEU A 209 -5.37 -12.92 8.69
N ASN A 210 -4.10 -12.97 8.27
CA ASN A 210 -3.02 -13.60 9.00
C ASN A 210 -2.09 -12.55 9.61
N ALA A 211 -1.72 -12.70 10.86
CA ALA A 211 -0.88 -11.76 11.60
C ALA A 211 0.24 -12.49 12.35
N ALA A 212 1.39 -12.66 11.71
CA ALA A 212 2.55 -13.34 12.26
C ALA A 212 3.60 -12.35 12.79
N SER A 213 3.86 -12.38 14.11
CA SER A 213 4.82 -11.47 14.77
C SER A 213 4.48 -9.98 14.58
N VAL A 214 3.25 -9.61 14.82
CA VAL A 214 2.76 -8.23 14.70
C VAL A 214 2.73 -7.56 16.08
N THR A 215 3.19 -6.32 16.16
CA THR A 215 3.09 -5.50 17.37
C THR A 215 2.04 -4.40 17.16
N ASN A 216 1.07 -4.29 18.08
CA ASN A 216 -0.03 -3.34 18.04
C ASN A 216 -0.91 -3.51 16.79
N LEU A 217 -1.82 -4.46 16.82
CA LEU A 217 -2.83 -4.67 15.79
C LEU A 217 -4.19 -4.12 16.27
N THR A 218 -4.74 -3.18 15.54
CA THR A 218 -6.08 -2.63 15.80
C THR A 218 -7.02 -2.98 14.66
N LEU A 219 -8.13 -3.63 14.99
CA LEU A 219 -9.19 -3.99 14.05
C LEU A 219 -10.49 -3.29 14.51
N ASN A 220 -11.08 -2.46 13.65
CA ASN A 220 -12.25 -1.70 14.02
C ASN A 220 -13.35 -1.79 12.97
N GLN A 221 -14.53 -2.24 13.37
CA GLN A 221 -15.73 -2.36 12.53
C GLN A 221 -15.45 -3.07 11.19
N MET A 222 -14.79 -4.21 11.29
CA MET A 222 -14.48 -5.07 10.14
C MET A 222 -15.53 -6.18 10.00
N THR A 223 -15.76 -6.59 8.76
CA THR A 223 -16.58 -7.76 8.44
C THR A 223 -15.72 -8.78 7.68
N LEU A 224 -15.63 -9.99 8.21
CA LEU A 224 -14.92 -11.10 7.63
C LEU A 224 -15.92 -12.23 7.34
N THR A 225 -16.13 -12.57 6.07
CA THR A 225 -17.13 -13.56 5.66
C THR A 225 -16.57 -14.56 4.66
N ASN A 226 -16.86 -15.84 4.87
CA ASN A 226 -16.50 -16.92 3.94
C ASN A 226 -15.00 -16.95 3.60
N ASN A 227 -14.13 -16.57 4.52
CA ASN A 227 -12.70 -16.75 4.35
C ASN A 227 -12.27 -18.11 4.90
N GLY A 228 -11.20 -18.67 4.36
CA GLY A 228 -10.68 -19.92 4.87
C GLY A 228 -11.42 -21.14 4.36
N ASN A 229 -11.23 -21.53 3.10
CA ASN A 229 -11.85 -22.74 2.52
C ASN A 229 -11.06 -24.02 2.81
N GLY A 230 -9.88 -23.94 3.43
CA GLY A 230 -9.03 -25.07 3.78
C GLY A 230 -9.23 -25.54 5.23
N PRO A 231 -8.79 -26.75 5.59
CA PRO A 231 -8.95 -27.29 6.93
C PRO A 231 -8.13 -26.57 8.02
N THR A 232 -7.20 -25.69 7.64
CA THR A 232 -6.36 -24.90 8.54
C THR A 232 -6.51 -23.39 8.31
N ALA A 233 -7.41 -22.99 7.45
CA ALA A 233 -7.59 -21.59 7.08
C ALA A 233 -8.69 -20.93 7.94
N GLU A 234 -8.47 -19.70 8.35
CA GLU A 234 -9.26 -19.01 9.35
C GLU A 234 -9.77 -17.64 8.87
N GLY A 235 -10.80 -17.14 9.52
CA GLY A 235 -11.22 -15.76 9.33
C GLY A 235 -10.12 -14.79 9.77
N ILE A 236 -9.54 -15.05 10.95
CA ILE A 236 -8.37 -14.33 11.50
C ILE A 236 -7.44 -15.35 12.14
N ASP A 237 -6.20 -15.40 11.68
CA ASP A 237 -5.12 -16.23 12.25
C ASP A 237 -4.03 -15.34 12.90
N PRO A 238 -4.07 -15.13 14.23
CA PRO A 238 -3.07 -14.36 14.95
C PRO A 238 -1.97 -15.28 15.51
N ASP A 239 -0.75 -15.18 14.99
CA ASP A 239 0.44 -15.83 15.55
C ASP A 239 1.42 -14.81 16.12
N ASN A 240 1.68 -14.87 17.43
CA ASN A 240 2.61 -14.00 18.13
C ASN A 240 2.30 -12.50 17.96
N VAL A 241 1.02 -12.13 18.10
CA VAL A 241 0.60 -10.73 18.14
C VAL A 241 0.88 -10.15 19.53
N ARG A 242 1.63 -9.06 19.59
CA ARG A 242 2.07 -8.40 20.84
C ARG A 242 1.46 -7.00 20.99
N GLY A 243 1.52 -6.48 22.19
CA GLY A 243 0.88 -5.20 22.57
C GLY A 243 -0.54 -5.42 23.05
N ALA A 244 -1.39 -4.43 22.92
CA ALA A 244 -2.80 -4.53 23.26
C ALA A 244 -3.64 -4.57 21.98
N PRO A 245 -3.87 -5.74 21.35
CA PRO A 245 -4.76 -5.82 20.21
C PRO A 245 -6.15 -5.38 20.64
N THR A 246 -6.73 -4.44 19.93
CA THR A 246 -8.05 -3.88 20.28
C THR A 246 -9.04 -4.12 19.13
N PRO A 247 -9.61 -5.35 19.02
CA PRO A 247 -10.72 -5.55 18.12
C PRO A 247 -11.98 -4.89 18.68
N THR A 248 -12.62 -4.07 17.87
CA THR A 248 -13.87 -3.41 18.22
C THR A 248 -14.88 -3.62 17.10
N ASN A 249 -16.03 -4.23 17.42
CA ASN A 249 -17.11 -4.51 16.46
C ASN A 249 -16.60 -5.29 15.20
N VAL A 250 -15.82 -6.32 15.42
CA VAL A 250 -15.35 -7.22 14.37
C VAL A 250 -16.33 -8.39 14.25
N THR A 251 -16.89 -8.60 13.06
CA THR A 251 -17.76 -9.72 12.76
C THR A 251 -17.02 -10.73 11.91
N VAL A 252 -16.96 -11.99 12.36
CA VAL A 252 -16.38 -13.11 11.61
C VAL A 252 -17.46 -14.13 11.37
N THR A 253 -17.71 -14.49 10.11
CA THR A 253 -18.66 -15.54 9.73
C THR A 253 -17.91 -16.58 8.89
N ALA A 254 -17.87 -17.80 9.37
CA ALA A 254 -17.25 -18.92 8.68
C ALA A 254 -17.99 -19.28 7.38
N PRO A 255 -17.33 -19.94 6.41
CA PRO A 255 -18.00 -20.54 5.27
C PRO A 255 -19.05 -21.57 5.74
N ALA A 256 -20.15 -21.66 5.02
CA ALA A 256 -21.08 -22.78 5.19
C ALA A 256 -20.42 -24.02 4.56
N HIS A 257 -20.16 -25.02 5.37
CA HIS A 257 -19.68 -26.35 4.94
C HIS A 257 -20.85 -27.27 4.61
#